data_60aa8f5ac9589adc006ab5bed6d15c57
#
_entry.id   60aa8f5ac9589adc006ab5bed6d15c57
#
_cell.length_a   1.000
_cell.length_b   1.000
_cell.length_c   1.000
_cell.angle_alpha   90.00
_cell.angle_beta   90.00
_cell.angle_gamma   90.00
#
_symmetry.space_group_name_H-M   'P 1'
#
loop_
_entity.id
_entity.type
_entity.pdbx_description
1 polymer ?
#
loop_
_entity_poly.entity_id
_entity_poly.type
_entity_poly.pdbx_seq_one_letter_code
_entity_poly.pdbx_strand_id
1 'polypeptide(L)'
;SVHKFDENESFLDNWQLWCRSNELVIENERETLEKNGCKKNIYTKMYKTVRYYLKTKKEGKTEPKKRRPYISLDKDLIEDMDRHVEFSNKKPQKAYEDFLESDFNKNIITTVEELKYIGLNEDDIYDKIKKTYKNRCYIYKKLNNNKYKY
;
A
#
# COMPACT_ATOMS: atom_id res chain seq x y z
N SER A 1 -7.47 27.19 25.46
CA SER A 1 -8.31 27.36 24.49
C SER A 1 -8.52 26.32 23.48
N VAL A 2 -9.28 25.58 23.26
CA VAL A 2 -9.25 24.80 22.54
C VAL A 2 -10.04 23.75 22.29
N HIS A 3 -11.08 23.97 22.29
CA HIS A 3 -12.10 23.13 21.99
C HIS A 3 -12.43 22.97 20.57
N LYS A 4 -11.78 22.72 20.12
CA LYS A 4 -11.36 22.68 18.95
C LYS A 4 -11.98 21.74 18.12
N PHE A 5 -12.90 21.66 17.54
CA PHE A 5 -13.20 20.77 16.47
C PHE A 5 -13.48 19.35 16.92
N ASP A 6 -14.11 19.22 18.05
CA ASP A 6 -14.53 17.91 18.53
C ASP A 6 -15.60 17.31 17.63
N GLU A 7 -16.34 18.16 16.92
CA GLU A 7 -17.35 17.75 15.93
C GLU A 7 -17.04 18.34 14.55
N ASN A 8 -17.33 17.59 13.51
CA ASN A 8 -17.10 18.01 12.13
C ASN A 8 -17.86 19.30 11.75
N GLU A 9 -19.05 19.49 12.30
CA GLU A 9 -19.87 20.67 12.08
C GLU A 9 -19.22 21.91 12.67
N SER A 10 -18.75 21.84 13.91
CA SER A 10 -18.05 22.94 14.57
C SER A 10 -16.78 23.35 13.83
N PHE A 11 -16.06 22.39 13.27
CA PHE A 11 -14.90 22.68 12.44
C PHE A 11 -15.27 23.42 11.16
N LEU A 12 -16.33 22.99 10.49
CA LEU A 12 -16.78 23.60 9.25
C LEU A 12 -17.22 25.04 9.48
N ASP A 13 -17.97 25.31 10.54
CA ASP A 13 -18.43 26.65 10.89
C ASP A 13 -17.26 27.59 11.17
N ASN A 14 -16.31 27.17 11.97
CA ASN A 14 -15.09 27.93 12.26
C ASN A 14 -14.22 28.15 11.01
N TRP A 15 -14.16 27.17 10.13
CA TRP A 15 -13.47 27.29 8.87
C TRP A 15 -14.10 28.34 7.96
N GLN A 16 -15.42 28.36 7.85
CA GLN A 16 -16.15 29.36 7.07
C GLN A 16 -15.97 30.78 7.61
N LEU A 17 -16.00 30.94 8.95
CA LEU A 17 -15.71 32.23 9.59
C LEU A 17 -14.28 32.70 9.31
N TRP A 18 -13.31 31.81 9.42
CA TRP A 18 -11.91 32.12 9.12
C TRP A 18 -11.73 32.52 7.66
N CYS A 19 -12.34 31.80 6.73
CA CYS A 19 -12.30 32.14 5.31
C CYS A 19 -12.86 33.53 5.02
N ARG A 20 -13.99 33.90 5.62
CA ARG A 20 -14.58 35.24 5.50
C ARG A 20 -13.67 36.32 6.03
N SER A 21 -13.05 36.12 7.18
CA SER A 21 -12.11 37.07 7.78
C SER A 21 -10.82 37.25 7.01
N ASN A 22 -10.45 36.30 6.16
CA ASN A 22 -9.21 36.28 5.38
C ASN A 22 -9.44 36.27 3.87
N GLU A 23 -10.60 36.72 3.42
CA GLU A 23 -11.03 36.62 2.01
C GLU A 23 -10.02 37.28 1.05
N LEU A 24 -9.49 38.44 1.37
CA LEU A 24 -8.51 39.14 0.52
C LEU A 24 -7.20 38.36 0.38
N VAL A 25 -6.72 37.78 1.46
CA VAL A 25 -5.46 36.99 1.44
C VAL A 25 -5.66 35.73 0.61
N ILE A 26 -6.81 35.06 0.78
CA ILE A 26 -7.13 33.85 0.03
C ILE A 26 -7.29 34.16 -1.45
N GLU A 27 -7.94 35.26 -1.81
CA GLU A 27 -8.16 35.64 -3.18
C GLU A 27 -6.83 35.98 -3.89
N ASN A 28 -5.92 36.69 -3.23
CA ASN A 28 -4.60 36.95 -3.76
C ASN A 28 -3.81 35.68 -4.00
N GLU A 29 -3.90 34.73 -3.06
CA GLU A 29 -3.21 33.44 -3.19
C GLU A 29 -3.83 32.59 -4.30
N ARG A 30 -5.16 32.64 -4.46
CA ARG A 30 -5.86 31.98 -5.57
C ARG A 30 -5.37 32.49 -6.92
N GLU A 31 -5.29 33.81 -7.10
CA GLU A 31 -4.80 34.42 -8.33
C GLU A 31 -3.35 34.02 -8.63
N THR A 32 -2.50 34.01 -7.62
CA THR A 32 -1.09 33.57 -7.75
C THR A 32 -0.99 32.11 -8.20
N LEU A 33 -1.78 31.22 -7.61
CA LEU A 33 -1.80 29.81 -7.97
C LEU A 33 -2.38 29.57 -9.36
N GLU A 34 -3.40 30.30 -9.76
CA GLU A 34 -3.96 30.22 -11.12
C GLU A 34 -2.94 30.67 -12.19
N LYS A 35 -2.19 31.76 -11.94
CA LYS A 35 -1.11 32.19 -12.81
C LYS A 35 0.00 31.14 -12.98
N ASN A 36 0.22 30.33 -11.93
CA ASN A 36 1.17 29.21 -11.94
C ASN A 36 0.57 27.90 -12.45
N GLY A 37 -0.62 27.92 -13.05
CA GLY A 37 -1.25 26.77 -13.68
C GLY A 37 -2.02 25.85 -12.74
N CYS A 38 -2.29 26.23 -11.51
CA CYS A 38 -3.10 25.45 -10.59
C CYS A 38 -4.59 25.53 -10.95
N LYS A 39 -5.16 24.39 -11.33
CA LYS A 39 -6.59 24.28 -11.69
C LYS A 39 -7.50 23.82 -10.55
N LYS A 40 -6.94 23.60 -9.37
CA LYS A 40 -7.69 23.06 -8.22
C LYS A 40 -8.32 24.19 -7.41
N ASN A 41 -9.51 23.91 -6.85
CA ASN A 41 -10.16 24.84 -5.93
C ASN A 41 -9.30 25.03 -4.67
N ILE A 42 -8.87 26.26 -4.41
CA ILE A 42 -7.99 26.59 -3.29
C ILE A 42 -8.67 26.36 -1.94
N TYR A 43 -9.95 26.69 -1.80
CA TYR A 43 -10.68 26.49 -0.55
C TYR A 43 -10.75 25.01 -0.15
N THR A 44 -11.02 24.14 -1.10
CA THR A 44 -11.02 22.69 -0.86
C THR A 44 -9.65 22.17 -0.48
N LYS A 45 -8.59 22.65 -1.13
CA LYS A 45 -7.23 22.26 -0.84
C LYS A 45 -6.80 22.71 0.56
N MET A 46 -7.07 23.94 0.91
CA MET A 46 -6.77 24.51 2.23
C MET A 46 -7.55 23.80 3.33
N TYR A 47 -8.84 23.57 3.14
CA TYR A 47 -9.69 22.84 4.09
C TYR A 47 -9.15 21.44 4.41
N LYS A 48 -8.82 20.69 3.38
CA LYS A 48 -8.23 19.34 3.54
C LYS A 48 -6.88 19.39 4.28
N THR A 49 -6.05 20.36 3.95
CA THR A 49 -4.74 20.53 4.58
C THR A 49 -4.86 20.86 6.07
N VAL A 50 -5.67 21.85 6.42
CA VAL A 50 -5.88 22.26 7.81
C VAL A 50 -6.48 21.12 8.63
N ARG A 51 -7.48 20.42 8.08
CA ARG A 51 -8.10 19.28 8.73
C ARG A 51 -7.12 18.14 8.97
N TYR A 52 -6.25 17.87 8.02
CA TYR A 52 -5.20 16.87 8.16
C TYR A 52 -4.24 17.20 9.30
N TYR A 53 -3.73 18.43 9.34
CA TYR A 53 -2.81 18.85 10.39
C TYR A 53 -3.44 18.84 11.78
N LEU A 54 -4.68 19.27 11.91
CA LEU A 54 -5.38 19.25 13.18
C LEU A 54 -5.61 17.83 13.68
N LYS A 55 -6.02 16.93 12.80
CA LYS A 55 -6.20 15.51 13.12
C LYS A 55 -4.88 14.88 13.57
N THR A 56 -3.82 15.09 12.80
CA THR A 56 -2.50 14.52 13.11
C THR A 56 -1.93 15.04 14.43
N LYS A 57 -2.13 16.32 14.73
CA LYS A 57 -1.70 16.90 16.01
C LYS A 57 -2.51 16.39 17.20
N LYS A 58 -3.81 16.15 17.03
CA LYS A 58 -4.69 15.66 18.10
C LYS A 58 -4.37 14.22 18.48
N GLU A 59 -4.07 13.38 17.51
CA GLU A 59 -3.76 11.97 17.72
C GLU A 59 -2.33 11.74 18.23
N GLY A 60 -1.48 12.77 18.25
CA GLY A 60 -0.07 12.65 18.58
C GLY A 60 0.72 11.86 17.53
N LYS A 61 2.02 11.74 17.74
CA LYS A 61 2.85 10.85 16.90
C LYS A 61 2.56 9.43 17.35
N THR A 62 1.83 8.68 16.51
CA THR A 62 1.76 7.24 16.70
C THR A 62 3.16 6.66 16.58
N GLU A 63 3.53 5.79 17.53
CA GLU A 63 4.80 5.07 17.40
C GLU A 63 4.89 4.39 16.03
N PRO A 64 6.05 4.49 15.39
CA PRO A 64 6.22 3.84 14.10
C PRO A 64 5.94 2.35 14.26
N LYS A 65 5.03 1.83 13.45
CA LYS A 65 4.73 0.39 13.45
C LYS A 65 6.03 -0.38 13.28
N LYS A 66 6.31 -1.31 14.17
CA LYS A 66 7.45 -2.23 14.02
C LYS A 66 7.35 -2.89 12.65
N ARG A 67 8.42 -2.80 11.87
CA ARG A 67 8.50 -3.52 10.61
C ARG A 67 8.37 -5.01 10.90
N ARG A 68 7.53 -5.69 10.13
CA ARG A 68 7.47 -7.15 10.18
C ARG A 68 8.85 -7.72 9.86
N PRO A 69 9.27 -8.80 10.55
CA PRO A 69 10.52 -9.45 10.22
C PRO A 69 10.55 -9.87 8.75
N TYR A 70 11.68 -9.67 8.10
CA TYR A 70 11.84 -10.08 6.72
C TYR A 70 11.97 -11.60 6.65
N ILE A 71 11.11 -12.25 5.90
CA ILE A 71 11.16 -13.68 5.63
C ILE A 71 11.83 -13.88 4.28
N SER A 72 12.99 -14.50 4.26
CA SER A 72 13.67 -14.93 3.05
C SER A 72 13.21 -16.34 2.68
N LEU A 73 12.79 -16.53 1.45
CA LEU A 73 12.49 -17.85 0.91
C LEU A 73 13.73 -18.41 0.22
N ASP A 74 13.83 -19.74 0.25
CA ASP A 74 14.92 -20.44 -0.41
C ASP A 74 14.88 -20.23 -1.93
N LYS A 75 16.06 -20.16 -2.53
CA LYS A 75 16.23 -19.95 -3.97
C LYS A 75 15.59 -21.09 -4.78
N ASP A 76 15.75 -22.32 -4.32
CA ASP A 76 15.20 -23.51 -4.99
C ASP A 76 13.67 -23.45 -5.04
N LEU A 77 13.01 -22.99 -3.96
CA LEU A 77 11.58 -22.80 -3.95
C LEU A 77 11.13 -21.70 -4.94
N ILE A 78 11.90 -20.64 -5.07
CA ILE A 78 11.60 -19.57 -6.04
C ILE A 78 11.74 -20.07 -7.48
N GLU A 79 12.77 -20.88 -7.76
CA GLU A 79 12.94 -21.53 -9.06
C GLU A 79 11.80 -22.48 -9.40
N ASP A 80 11.31 -23.25 -8.42
CA ASP A 80 10.13 -24.10 -8.58
C ASP A 80 8.86 -23.28 -8.88
N MET A 81 8.69 -22.14 -8.21
CA MET A 81 7.62 -21.21 -8.50
C MET A 81 7.69 -20.73 -9.96
N ASP A 82 8.86 -20.34 -10.43
CA ASP A 82 9.05 -19.85 -11.78
C ASP A 82 8.74 -20.94 -12.83
N ARG A 83 9.18 -22.17 -12.61
CA ARG A 83 8.84 -23.30 -13.47
C ARG A 83 7.34 -23.55 -13.52
N HIS A 84 6.67 -23.54 -12.36
CA HIS A 84 5.23 -23.75 -12.31
C HIS A 84 4.46 -22.62 -12.99
N VAL A 85 4.86 -21.37 -12.81
CA VAL A 85 4.25 -20.19 -13.44
C VAL A 85 4.37 -20.25 -14.97
N GLU A 86 5.49 -20.73 -15.48
CA GLU A 86 5.74 -20.87 -16.92
C GLU A 86 4.71 -21.79 -17.59
N PHE A 87 4.32 -22.86 -16.93
CA PHE A 87 3.36 -23.84 -17.46
C PHE A 87 1.90 -23.54 -17.07
N SER A 88 1.67 -22.63 -16.13
CA SER A 88 0.33 -22.31 -15.64
C SER A 88 -0.30 -21.17 -16.45
N ASN A 89 -1.43 -21.43 -17.10
CA ASN A 89 -2.21 -20.42 -17.80
C ASN A 89 -3.37 -19.87 -16.97
N LYS A 90 -3.40 -20.18 -15.67
CA LYS A 90 -4.49 -19.82 -14.77
C LYS A 90 -4.29 -18.44 -14.15
N LYS A 91 -5.36 -17.92 -13.53
CA LYS A 91 -5.25 -16.70 -12.69
C LYS A 91 -4.33 -16.97 -11.50
N PRO A 92 -3.57 -15.97 -11.00
CA PRO A 92 -2.57 -16.15 -9.96
C PRO A 92 -3.06 -16.88 -8.70
N GLN A 93 -4.30 -16.68 -8.29
CA GLN A 93 -4.86 -17.35 -7.12
C GLN A 93 -5.03 -18.86 -7.34
N LYS A 94 -5.65 -19.24 -8.49
CA LYS A 94 -5.82 -20.66 -8.84
C LYS A 94 -4.50 -21.35 -9.17
N ALA A 95 -3.59 -20.62 -9.82
CA ALA A 95 -2.25 -21.14 -10.08
C ALA A 95 -1.48 -21.43 -8.78
N TYR A 96 -1.64 -20.59 -7.77
CA TYR A 96 -1.04 -20.83 -6.44
C TYR A 96 -1.63 -22.07 -5.75
N GLU A 97 -2.95 -22.26 -5.81
CA GLU A 97 -3.61 -23.45 -5.26
C GLU A 97 -3.09 -24.72 -5.95
N ASP A 98 -2.99 -24.72 -7.27
CA ASP A 98 -2.39 -25.84 -8.02
C ASP A 98 -0.91 -26.05 -7.67
N PHE A 99 -0.15 -25.00 -7.42
CA PHE A 99 1.25 -25.09 -7.00
C PHE A 99 1.40 -25.80 -5.67
N LEU A 100 0.51 -25.54 -4.70
CA LEU A 100 0.51 -26.22 -3.41
C LEU A 100 0.24 -27.73 -3.52
N GLU A 101 -0.54 -28.14 -4.51
CA GLU A 101 -0.89 -29.54 -4.76
C GLU A 101 0.05 -30.23 -5.75
N SER A 102 1.02 -29.51 -6.30
CA SER A 102 1.95 -30.03 -7.30
C SER A 102 3.10 -30.83 -6.70
N ASP A 103 3.90 -31.45 -7.56
CA ASP A 103 5.11 -32.18 -7.17
C ASP A 103 6.17 -31.32 -6.45
N PHE A 104 6.06 -30.00 -6.54
CA PHE A 104 6.89 -29.03 -5.82
C PHE A 104 6.57 -28.90 -4.32
N ASN A 105 5.53 -29.60 -3.85
CA ASN A 105 5.09 -29.54 -2.45
C ASN A 105 6.19 -29.94 -1.45
N LYS A 106 7.12 -30.81 -1.82
CA LYS A 106 8.24 -31.20 -0.97
C LYS A 106 9.09 -30.00 -0.56
N ASN A 107 9.44 -29.12 -1.50
CA ASN A 107 10.24 -27.93 -1.22
C ASN A 107 9.48 -26.91 -0.40
N ILE A 108 8.15 -26.82 -0.58
CA ILE A 108 7.29 -25.98 0.25
C ILE A 108 7.34 -26.46 1.70
N ILE A 109 7.12 -27.75 1.93
CA ILE A 109 7.11 -28.35 3.28
C ILE A 109 8.48 -28.15 3.95
N THR A 110 9.57 -28.43 3.26
CA THR A 110 10.93 -28.24 3.78
C THR A 110 11.17 -26.79 4.18
N THR A 111 10.83 -25.84 3.32
CA THR A 111 10.97 -24.41 3.60
C THR A 111 10.13 -23.98 4.80
N VAL A 112 8.89 -24.47 4.90
CA VAL A 112 8.00 -24.17 6.04
C VAL A 112 8.58 -24.71 7.34
N GLU A 113 9.08 -25.93 7.35
CA GLU A 113 9.69 -26.55 8.53
C GLU A 113 10.95 -25.81 8.99
N GLU A 114 11.83 -25.46 8.06
CA GLU A 114 13.05 -24.67 8.35
C GLU A 114 12.72 -23.30 8.95
N LEU A 115 11.75 -22.59 8.37
CA LEU A 115 11.35 -21.28 8.86
C LEU A 115 10.61 -21.35 10.19
N LYS A 116 9.84 -22.39 10.44
CA LYS A 116 9.23 -22.66 11.76
C LYS A 116 10.29 -22.94 12.81
N TYR A 117 11.35 -23.67 12.46
CA TYR A 117 12.45 -23.96 13.38
C TYR A 117 13.17 -22.67 13.84
N ILE A 118 13.26 -21.66 12.98
CA ILE A 118 13.81 -20.33 13.31
C ILE A 118 12.86 -19.51 14.21
N GLY A 119 11.62 -19.95 14.40
CA GLY A 119 10.62 -19.30 15.25
C GLY A 119 9.59 -18.44 14.51
N LEU A 120 9.49 -18.56 13.20
CA LEU A 120 8.47 -17.86 12.42
C LEU A 120 7.09 -18.55 12.51
N ASN A 121 6.02 -17.76 12.45
CA ASN A 121 4.67 -18.29 12.46
C ASN A 121 4.33 -18.91 11.11
N GLU A 122 3.70 -20.07 11.13
CA GLU A 122 3.28 -20.82 9.94
C GLU A 122 2.40 -20.00 8.99
N ASP A 123 1.42 -19.27 9.51
CA ASP A 123 0.53 -18.42 8.72
C ASP A 123 1.29 -17.31 7.98
N ASP A 124 2.27 -16.70 8.65
CA ASP A 124 3.12 -15.67 8.05
C ASP A 124 4.02 -16.26 6.95
N ILE A 125 4.50 -17.49 7.13
CA ILE A 125 5.31 -18.21 6.14
C ILE A 125 4.49 -18.49 4.89
N TYR A 126 3.30 -19.09 5.02
CA TYR A 126 2.42 -19.35 3.88
C TYR A 126 1.95 -18.07 3.19
N ASP A 127 1.70 -17.01 3.93
CA ASP A 127 1.33 -15.71 3.38
C ASP A 127 2.49 -15.12 2.55
N LYS A 128 3.72 -15.29 3.00
CA LYS A 128 4.92 -14.92 2.25
C LYS A 128 5.09 -15.73 0.97
N ILE A 129 4.91 -17.06 1.05
CA ILE A 129 4.98 -17.96 -0.12
C ILE A 129 3.93 -17.54 -1.15
N LYS A 130 2.70 -17.34 -0.74
CA LYS A 130 1.59 -16.89 -1.59
C LYS A 130 1.87 -15.56 -2.29
N LYS A 131 2.34 -14.57 -1.55
CA LYS A 131 2.68 -13.25 -2.09
C LYS A 131 3.84 -13.33 -3.08
N THR A 132 4.85 -14.13 -2.76
CA THR A 132 5.99 -14.34 -3.65
C THR A 132 5.56 -15.02 -4.93
N TYR A 133 4.76 -16.09 -4.87
CA TYR A 133 4.24 -16.78 -6.05
C TYR A 133 3.43 -15.84 -6.96
N LYS A 134 2.51 -15.06 -6.39
CA LYS A 134 1.73 -14.06 -7.16
C LYS A 134 2.61 -13.01 -7.83
N ASN A 135 3.67 -12.58 -7.14
CA ASN A 135 4.62 -11.65 -7.72
C ASN A 135 5.40 -12.28 -8.89
N ARG A 136 5.79 -13.56 -8.78
CA ARG A 136 6.43 -14.30 -9.90
C ARG A 136 5.50 -14.39 -11.12
N CYS A 137 4.20 -14.66 -10.90
CA CYS A 137 3.21 -14.61 -11.98
C CYS A 137 3.16 -13.24 -12.68
N TYR A 138 3.20 -12.17 -11.90
CA TYR A 138 3.20 -10.80 -12.44
C TYR A 138 4.45 -10.51 -13.27
N ILE A 139 5.62 -10.86 -12.74
CA ILE A 139 6.90 -10.68 -13.44
C ILE A 139 6.92 -11.45 -14.77
N TYR A 140 6.48 -12.70 -14.75
CA TYR A 140 6.43 -13.54 -15.96
C TYR A 140 5.54 -12.92 -17.04
N LYS A 141 4.35 -12.46 -16.66
CA LYS A 141 3.42 -11.79 -17.61
C LYS A 141 4.02 -10.51 -18.17
N LYS A 142 4.68 -9.71 -17.32
CA LYS A 142 5.32 -8.47 -17.74
C LYS A 142 6.45 -8.71 -18.75
N LEU A 143 7.27 -9.71 -18.52
CA LEU A 143 8.36 -10.08 -19.43
C LEU A 143 7.84 -10.57 -20.77
N ASN A 144 6.78 -11.38 -20.79
CA ASN A 144 6.18 -11.89 -22.01
C ASN A 144 5.46 -10.79 -22.80
N ASN A 145 4.73 -9.90 -22.14
CA ASN A 145 4.07 -8.78 -22.83
C ASN A 145 5.08 -7.81 -23.46
N ASN A 146 6.29 -7.70 -22.93
CA ASN A 146 7.34 -6.88 -23.53
C ASN A 146 8.00 -7.54 -24.73
N LYS A 147 7.99 -8.88 -24.86
CA LYS A 147 8.53 -9.59 -26.03
C LYS A 147 7.72 -9.37 -27.31
N TYR A 148 6.45 -8.98 -27.19
CA TYR A 148 5.56 -8.74 -28.33
C TYR A 148 5.40 -7.27 -28.73
N LYS A 149 6.16 -6.36 -28.12
CA LYS A 149 6.11 -4.92 -28.42
C LYS A 149 7.18 -4.43 -29.42
N TYR A 150 7.90 -5.35 -30.02
CA TYR A 150 8.89 -5.03 -31.06
C TYR A 150 8.61 -5.82 -32.33
#